data_bf653c18e44ca39f2d893cd633eae97f
#
_entry.id   bf653c18e44ca39f2d893cd633eae97f
#
_cell.length_a   1.000
_cell.length_b   1.000
_cell.length_c   1.000
_cell.angle_alpha   90.00
_cell.angle_beta   90.00
_cell.angle_gamma   90.00
#
_symmetry.space_group_name_H-M   'P 1'
#
loop_
_entity.id
_entity.type
_entity.pdbx_description
1 polymer ?
#
loop_
_entity_poly.entity_id
_entity_poly.type
_entity_poly.pdbx_seq_one_letter_code
_entity_poly.pdbx_strand_id
1 'polypeptide(L)'
;MRLFDLHCDTIYECYRKGESLLSNSCALDLQRGRRYQPWCQVFAVFVPDTVRGEPAWQECREMLLYAKKQAEGQLCFPQTNSQFENALDSNSVIGFLGVEGGAALAGKPERVAELAKIGVKVLTITWNGSNELGNGCLSKNKAGLTGAGKQAVRMMEQYGIVPDVSHLNEVGFWDVAEATTLPFIASHSVSMSIAAHPRNLRDEQFCLLRDRGGLVGLTLCADQLGEQSFECLYRHLNHYWELGGEEIVALGCDLDGTELPSEWQGIGVYERLAEYLQKRGVTATWIDRLFFENAHRFFMKFLPQ
;
A
#
# COMPACT_ATOMS: atom_id res chain seq x y z
N MET A 1 -1.34 -17.09 -12.14
CA MET A 1 -2.12 -16.81 -10.91
C MET A 1 -2.55 -15.35 -10.94
N ARG A 2 -3.63 -15.01 -10.22
CA ARG A 2 -4.09 -13.63 -10.02
C ARG A 2 -3.18 -12.96 -8.98
N LEU A 3 -2.97 -11.64 -9.10
CA LEU A 3 -2.15 -10.89 -8.16
C LEU A 3 -2.74 -9.50 -7.91
N PHE A 4 -2.85 -9.11 -6.66
CA PHE A 4 -3.13 -7.74 -6.22
C PHE A 4 -2.23 -7.43 -5.02
N ASP A 5 -1.27 -6.54 -5.22
CA ASP A 5 -0.36 -6.11 -4.16
C ASP A 5 -0.61 -4.63 -3.81
N LEU A 6 -0.63 -4.33 -2.52
CA LEU A 6 -1.06 -3.04 -1.98
C LEU A 6 0.03 -1.97 -1.91
N HIS A 7 1.30 -2.32 -2.22
CA HIS A 7 2.38 -1.33 -2.14
C HIS A 7 3.63 -1.71 -2.93
N CYS A 8 4.12 -0.79 -3.76
CA CYS A 8 5.48 -0.82 -4.31
C CYS A 8 5.98 0.60 -4.60
N ASP A 9 7.31 0.81 -4.55
CA ASP A 9 7.98 2.08 -4.84
C ASP A 9 8.58 2.18 -6.23
N THR A 10 8.17 1.30 -7.13
CA THR A 10 8.72 1.22 -8.49
C THR A 10 8.62 2.55 -9.26
N ILE A 11 7.54 3.34 -9.05
CA ILE A 11 7.41 4.67 -9.67
C ILE A 11 8.53 5.59 -9.19
N TYR A 12 8.76 5.65 -7.89
CA TYR A 12 9.79 6.49 -7.29
C TYR A 12 11.18 6.11 -7.80
N GLU A 13 11.51 4.83 -7.80
CA GLU A 13 12.82 4.33 -8.26
C GLU A 13 13.02 4.58 -9.76
N CYS A 14 12.03 4.30 -10.60
CA CYS A 14 12.12 4.56 -12.04
C CYS A 14 12.22 6.07 -12.34
N TYR A 15 11.47 6.92 -11.65
CA TYR A 15 11.55 8.37 -11.80
C TYR A 15 12.95 8.88 -11.49
N ARG A 16 13.56 8.44 -10.40
CA ARG A 16 14.92 8.84 -9.98
C ARG A 16 16.00 8.35 -10.93
N LYS A 17 15.83 7.15 -11.49
CA LYS A 17 16.80 6.54 -12.42
C LYS A 17 16.58 6.98 -13.87
N GLY A 18 15.47 7.65 -14.18
CA GLY A 18 15.08 7.97 -15.55
C GLY A 18 14.73 6.74 -16.38
N GLU A 19 14.29 5.66 -15.75
CA GLU A 19 13.93 4.40 -16.39
C GLU A 19 12.42 4.34 -16.69
N SER A 20 11.99 3.39 -17.53
CA SER A 20 10.58 3.19 -17.88
C SER A 20 9.90 2.20 -16.95
N LEU A 21 8.61 2.43 -16.64
CA LEU A 21 7.80 1.41 -15.96
C LEU A 21 7.60 0.15 -16.80
N LEU A 22 7.71 0.25 -18.13
CA LEU A 22 7.52 -0.90 -19.02
C LEU A 22 8.61 -1.95 -18.84
N SER A 23 9.89 -1.52 -18.79
CA SER A 23 11.06 -2.38 -18.57
C SER A 23 12.13 -1.57 -17.87
N ASN A 24 12.63 -2.06 -16.75
CA ASN A 24 13.58 -1.36 -15.89
C ASN A 24 14.48 -2.31 -15.11
N SER A 25 15.41 -1.74 -14.34
CA SER A 25 16.34 -2.46 -13.47
C SER A 25 15.80 -2.73 -12.05
N CYS A 26 14.58 -2.29 -11.74
CA CYS A 26 13.94 -2.44 -10.44
C CYS A 26 13.38 -3.86 -10.22
N ALA A 27 12.85 -4.14 -9.05
CA ALA A 27 12.25 -5.43 -8.72
C ALA A 27 11.02 -5.74 -9.59
N LEU A 28 10.26 -4.70 -9.97
CA LEU A 28 9.02 -4.81 -10.69
C LEU A 28 9.03 -3.96 -11.97
N ASP A 29 8.52 -4.53 -13.09
CA ASP A 29 8.14 -3.78 -14.29
C ASP A 29 6.91 -4.38 -14.96
N LEU A 30 6.29 -3.62 -15.85
CA LEU A 30 5.05 -4.04 -16.51
C LEU A 30 5.25 -5.26 -17.43
N GLN A 31 6.42 -5.40 -18.04
CA GLN A 31 6.71 -6.52 -18.93
C GLN A 31 6.83 -7.83 -18.16
N ARG A 32 7.56 -7.85 -17.06
CA ARG A 32 7.71 -9.03 -16.19
C ARG A 32 6.41 -9.37 -15.46
N GLY A 33 5.63 -8.35 -15.03
CA GLY A 33 4.39 -8.52 -14.30
C GLY A 33 3.23 -9.09 -15.11
N ARG A 34 3.27 -9.04 -16.45
CA ARG A 34 2.25 -9.63 -17.35
C ARG A 34 2.06 -11.14 -17.20
N ARG A 35 2.94 -11.81 -16.49
CA ARG A 35 2.78 -13.25 -16.13
C ARG A 35 1.64 -13.50 -15.15
N TYR A 36 1.23 -12.46 -14.39
CA TYR A 36 0.09 -12.50 -13.49
C TYR A 36 -1.16 -11.99 -14.22
N GLN A 37 -2.26 -12.75 -14.14
CA GLN A 37 -3.50 -12.34 -14.80
C GLN A 37 -4.71 -12.76 -13.97
N PRO A 38 -5.57 -11.79 -13.61
CA PRO A 38 -5.30 -10.36 -13.67
C PRO A 38 -4.17 -9.94 -12.72
N TRP A 39 -3.50 -8.83 -13.02
CA TRP A 39 -2.53 -8.19 -12.15
C TRP A 39 -2.96 -6.78 -11.79
N CYS A 40 -3.13 -6.55 -10.48
CA CYS A 40 -3.44 -5.26 -9.87
C CYS A 40 -2.28 -4.87 -8.93
N GLN A 41 -1.91 -3.60 -8.94
CA GLN A 41 -0.82 -3.08 -8.11
C GLN A 41 -1.13 -1.67 -7.61
N VAL A 42 -0.95 -1.41 -6.33
CA VAL A 42 -0.86 -0.03 -5.83
C VAL A 42 0.58 0.44 -6.04
N PHE A 43 0.75 1.43 -6.89
CA PHE A 43 2.02 2.08 -7.19
C PHE A 43 2.13 3.36 -6.38
N ALA A 44 3.03 3.41 -5.43
CA ALA A 44 3.26 4.59 -4.62
C ALA A 44 4.22 5.58 -5.32
N VAL A 45 3.96 6.87 -5.13
CA VAL A 45 4.96 7.91 -5.27
C VAL A 45 5.41 8.30 -3.87
N PHE A 46 6.66 8.03 -3.57
CA PHE A 46 7.23 8.26 -2.26
C PHE A 46 7.77 9.68 -2.12
N VAL A 47 7.45 10.33 -1.00
CA VAL A 47 8.00 11.66 -0.65
C VAL A 47 8.80 11.54 0.65
N PRO A 48 10.15 11.61 0.57
CA PRO A 48 11.01 11.45 1.73
C PRO A 48 10.75 12.50 2.82
N ASP A 49 10.97 12.14 4.08
CA ASP A 49 10.83 13.03 5.23
C ASP A 49 11.73 14.28 5.19
N THR A 50 12.75 14.29 4.34
CA THR A 50 13.66 15.42 4.14
C THR A 50 13.12 16.49 3.20
N VAL A 51 12.10 16.16 2.39
CA VAL A 51 11.45 17.09 1.45
C VAL A 51 10.17 17.62 2.07
N ARG A 52 10.02 18.94 2.17
CA ARG A 52 8.93 19.58 2.88
C ARG A 52 8.33 20.74 2.08
N GLY A 53 7.10 21.13 2.47
CA GLY A 53 6.42 22.30 1.93
C GLY A 53 6.17 22.19 0.42
N GLU A 54 6.26 23.31 -0.28
CA GLU A 54 5.95 23.39 -1.71
C GLU A 54 6.83 22.46 -2.58
N PRO A 55 8.14 22.29 -2.30
CA PRO A 55 8.95 21.27 -3.00
C PRO A 55 8.39 19.85 -2.92
N ALA A 56 7.90 19.41 -1.75
CA ALA A 56 7.30 18.08 -1.60
C ALA A 56 6.06 17.90 -2.48
N TRP A 57 5.23 18.94 -2.56
CA TRP A 57 4.07 18.94 -3.44
C TRP A 57 4.44 18.87 -4.92
N GLN A 58 5.43 19.65 -5.35
CA GLN A 58 5.87 19.67 -6.74
C GLN A 58 6.48 18.32 -7.14
N GLU A 59 7.35 17.74 -6.31
CA GLU A 59 7.97 16.43 -6.56
C GLU A 59 6.92 15.33 -6.66
N CYS A 60 5.95 15.30 -5.75
CA CYS A 60 4.83 14.36 -5.80
C CYS A 60 4.04 14.49 -7.12
N ARG A 61 3.70 15.70 -7.55
CA ARG A 61 2.96 15.94 -8.80
C ARG A 61 3.76 15.50 -10.02
N GLU A 62 5.04 15.79 -10.06
CA GLU A 62 5.92 15.39 -11.17
C GLU A 62 5.99 13.86 -11.31
N MET A 63 6.13 13.15 -10.19
CA MET A 63 6.12 11.67 -10.18
C MET A 63 4.76 11.10 -10.62
N LEU A 64 3.64 11.70 -10.18
CA LEU A 64 2.30 11.29 -10.63
C LEU A 64 2.09 11.50 -12.13
N LEU A 65 2.56 12.63 -12.67
CA LEU A 65 2.51 12.90 -14.11
C LEU A 65 3.43 11.96 -14.91
N TYR A 66 4.63 11.68 -14.38
CA TYR A 66 5.52 10.69 -14.95
C TYR A 66 4.84 9.31 -15.01
N ALA A 67 4.25 8.84 -13.90
CA ALA A 67 3.55 7.56 -13.87
C ALA A 67 2.44 7.47 -14.91
N LYS A 68 1.62 8.51 -15.03
CA LYS A 68 0.55 8.55 -16.04
C LYS A 68 1.07 8.50 -17.47
N LYS A 69 2.15 9.24 -17.77
CA LYS A 69 2.80 9.20 -19.07
C LYS A 69 3.38 7.83 -19.41
N GLN A 70 4.03 7.17 -18.43
CA GLN A 70 4.59 5.82 -18.60
C GLN A 70 3.51 4.75 -18.77
N ALA A 71 2.31 5.00 -18.24
CA ALA A 71 1.19 4.08 -18.28
C ALA A 71 0.45 4.06 -19.62
N GLU A 72 0.64 5.06 -20.50
CA GLU A 72 -0.11 5.20 -21.75
C GLU A 72 -0.09 3.92 -22.60
N GLY A 73 -1.29 3.32 -22.79
CA GLY A 73 -1.48 2.08 -23.57
C GLY A 73 -0.93 0.79 -22.90
N GLN A 74 -0.41 0.85 -21.69
CA GLN A 74 0.21 -0.28 -21.00
C GLN A 74 -0.42 -0.63 -19.65
N LEU A 75 -0.96 0.37 -18.96
CA LEU A 75 -1.46 0.29 -17.59
C LEU A 75 -2.76 1.09 -17.47
N CYS A 76 -3.79 0.49 -16.90
CA CYS A 76 -5.05 1.15 -16.60
C CYS A 76 -5.07 1.65 -15.16
N PHE A 77 -5.48 2.91 -14.94
CA PHE A 77 -5.75 3.46 -13.60
C PHE A 77 -7.27 3.68 -13.43
N PRO A 78 -8.04 2.66 -12.98
CA PRO A 78 -9.48 2.76 -12.88
C PRO A 78 -9.89 3.78 -11.81
N GLN A 79 -10.90 4.58 -12.11
CA GLN A 79 -11.47 5.57 -11.20
C GLN A 79 -12.84 5.17 -10.68
N THR A 80 -13.52 4.23 -11.36
CA THR A 80 -14.85 3.69 -11.01
C THR A 80 -14.86 2.17 -11.04
N ASN A 81 -15.85 1.56 -10.40
CA ASN A 81 -16.06 0.11 -10.44
C ASN A 81 -16.16 -0.42 -11.87
N SER A 82 -16.97 0.23 -12.70
CA SER A 82 -17.14 -0.16 -14.09
C SER A 82 -15.82 -0.14 -14.89
N GLN A 83 -14.96 0.86 -14.66
CA GLN A 83 -13.63 0.88 -15.27
C GLN A 83 -12.74 -0.25 -14.76
N PHE A 84 -12.85 -0.60 -13.47
CA PHE A 84 -12.07 -1.66 -12.88
C PHE A 84 -12.51 -3.04 -13.43
N GLU A 85 -13.79 -3.32 -13.47
CA GLU A 85 -14.35 -4.55 -14.08
C GLU A 85 -13.91 -4.70 -15.54
N ASN A 86 -14.08 -3.66 -16.37
CA ASN A 86 -13.67 -3.68 -17.77
C ASN A 86 -12.15 -3.93 -17.93
N ALA A 87 -11.32 -3.40 -17.01
CA ALA A 87 -9.89 -3.63 -17.05
C ALA A 87 -9.53 -5.08 -16.67
N LEU A 88 -10.24 -5.70 -15.73
CA LEU A 88 -10.07 -7.11 -15.37
C LEU A 88 -10.36 -8.04 -16.56
N ASP A 89 -11.41 -7.73 -17.34
CA ASP A 89 -11.81 -8.52 -18.50
C ASP A 89 -10.85 -8.36 -19.69
N SER A 90 -10.11 -7.25 -19.76
CA SER A 90 -9.24 -6.91 -20.90
C SER A 90 -7.82 -7.46 -20.83
N ASN A 91 -7.45 -8.20 -19.78
CA ASN A 91 -6.08 -8.62 -19.47
C ASN A 91 -5.07 -7.45 -19.37
N SER A 92 -5.55 -6.23 -19.12
CA SER A 92 -4.70 -5.08 -18.88
C SER A 92 -4.01 -5.20 -17.52
N VAL A 93 -2.82 -4.60 -17.42
CA VAL A 93 -2.23 -4.34 -16.09
C VAL A 93 -3.04 -3.22 -15.43
N ILE A 94 -3.42 -3.42 -14.17
CA ILE A 94 -4.28 -2.49 -13.45
C ILE A 94 -3.46 -1.85 -12.32
N GLY A 95 -3.34 -0.53 -12.36
CA GLY A 95 -2.66 0.23 -11.32
C GLY A 95 -3.63 1.06 -10.48
N PHE A 96 -3.29 1.24 -9.23
CA PHE A 96 -3.88 2.26 -8.38
C PHE A 96 -2.76 3.20 -7.95
N LEU A 97 -2.93 4.50 -8.19
CA LEU A 97 -1.94 5.48 -7.74
C LEU A 97 -2.03 5.66 -6.23
N GLY A 98 -0.91 5.49 -5.55
CA GLY A 98 -0.70 5.79 -4.16
C GLY A 98 0.23 7.00 -3.99
N VAL A 99 0.14 7.66 -2.84
CA VAL A 99 1.14 8.63 -2.37
C VAL A 99 1.63 8.15 -1.01
N GLU A 100 2.93 7.94 -0.86
CA GLU A 100 3.53 7.61 0.41
C GLU A 100 4.25 8.83 1.00
N GLY A 101 3.73 9.28 2.14
CA GLY A 101 4.22 10.46 2.84
C GLY A 101 3.34 11.70 2.62
N GLY A 102 2.49 11.99 3.62
CA GLY A 102 1.58 13.14 3.60
C GLY A 102 2.28 14.51 3.62
N ALA A 103 3.63 14.56 3.75
CA ALA A 103 4.44 15.73 3.44
C ALA A 103 4.15 16.29 2.04
N ALA A 104 3.74 15.42 1.11
CA ALA A 104 3.28 15.77 -0.22
C ALA A 104 2.18 16.85 -0.23
N LEU A 105 1.32 16.90 0.80
CA LEU A 105 0.28 17.94 0.89
C LEU A 105 0.83 19.31 1.32
N ALA A 106 2.07 19.40 1.78
CA ALA A 106 2.71 20.62 2.27
C ALA A 106 1.85 21.35 3.33
N GLY A 107 1.21 20.58 4.22
CA GLY A 107 0.33 21.11 5.27
C GLY A 107 -1.00 21.67 4.80
N LYS A 108 -1.39 21.44 3.55
CA LYS A 108 -2.62 21.96 2.91
C LYS A 108 -3.58 20.80 2.64
N PRO A 109 -4.51 20.48 3.55
CA PRO A 109 -5.46 19.36 3.39
C PRO A 109 -6.30 19.45 2.11
N GLU A 110 -6.59 20.66 1.61
CA GLU A 110 -7.34 20.90 0.37
C GLU A 110 -6.69 20.27 -0.87
N ARG A 111 -5.38 19.97 -0.83
CA ARG A 111 -4.67 19.27 -1.90
C ARG A 111 -5.09 17.80 -2.08
N VAL A 112 -5.79 17.22 -1.10
CA VAL A 112 -6.45 15.91 -1.25
C VAL A 112 -7.40 15.93 -2.45
N ALA A 113 -8.15 17.02 -2.66
CA ALA A 113 -9.03 17.17 -3.82
C ALA A 113 -8.25 17.20 -5.16
N GLU A 114 -7.04 17.78 -5.15
CA GLU A 114 -6.18 17.80 -6.35
C GLU A 114 -5.61 16.40 -6.62
N LEU A 115 -5.16 15.68 -5.59
CA LEU A 115 -4.71 14.28 -5.72
C LEU A 115 -5.81 13.37 -6.27
N ALA A 116 -7.04 13.52 -5.76
CA ALA A 116 -8.19 12.76 -6.26
C ALA A 116 -8.46 13.03 -7.75
N LYS A 117 -8.38 14.29 -8.20
CA LYS A 117 -8.51 14.67 -9.63
C LYS A 117 -7.41 14.06 -10.50
N ILE A 118 -6.19 13.93 -9.96
CA ILE A 118 -5.09 13.24 -10.66
C ILE A 118 -5.37 11.74 -10.75
N GLY A 119 -6.15 11.17 -9.83
CA GLY A 119 -6.53 9.76 -9.81
C GLY A 119 -5.87 8.95 -8.70
N VAL A 120 -5.30 9.62 -7.69
CA VAL A 120 -4.77 8.95 -6.50
C VAL A 120 -5.92 8.25 -5.75
N LYS A 121 -5.66 7.02 -5.29
CA LYS A 121 -6.64 6.19 -4.55
C LYS A 121 -6.19 5.82 -3.14
N VAL A 122 -4.90 5.92 -2.84
CA VAL A 122 -4.35 5.61 -1.52
C VAL A 122 -3.42 6.75 -1.09
N LEU A 123 -3.48 7.17 0.16
CA LEU A 123 -2.55 8.15 0.73
C LEU A 123 -2.06 7.69 2.11
N THR A 124 -0.78 7.34 2.19
CA THR A 124 -0.10 7.03 3.44
C THR A 124 0.22 8.34 4.18
N ILE A 125 -0.32 8.48 5.38
CA ILE A 125 -0.40 9.77 6.09
C ILE A 125 0.98 10.29 6.52
N THR A 126 1.85 9.39 6.93
CA THR A 126 3.25 9.73 7.27
C THR A 126 4.18 8.70 6.67
N TRP A 127 5.43 9.05 6.46
CA TRP A 127 6.51 8.07 6.45
C TRP A 127 7.03 7.89 7.89
N ASN A 128 8.28 7.51 8.08
CA ASN A 128 8.83 7.15 9.39
C ASN A 128 8.94 8.32 10.39
N GLY A 129 9.15 9.54 9.92
CA GLY A 129 9.28 10.74 10.73
C GLY A 129 7.99 11.51 10.93
N SER A 130 8.11 12.76 11.35
CA SER A 130 6.98 13.69 11.45
C SER A 130 6.80 14.46 10.16
N ASN A 131 5.55 14.78 9.81
CA ASN A 131 5.22 15.73 8.76
C ASN A 131 4.10 16.69 9.26
N GLU A 132 3.57 17.50 8.37
CA GLU A 132 2.55 18.50 8.71
C GLU A 132 1.20 17.88 9.09
N LEU A 133 0.97 16.59 8.75
CA LEU A 133 -0.28 15.87 9.06
C LEU A 133 -0.21 15.09 10.36
N GLY A 134 0.98 14.62 10.76
CA GLY A 134 1.11 13.77 11.94
C GLY A 134 2.53 13.25 12.15
N ASN A 135 2.62 12.22 12.97
CA ASN A 135 3.89 11.66 13.40
C ASN A 135 3.98 10.17 13.04
N GLY A 136 5.04 9.83 12.31
CA GLY A 136 5.37 8.44 12.01
C GLY A 136 5.89 7.69 13.23
N CYS A 137 5.93 6.38 13.14
CA CYS A 137 6.25 5.48 14.25
C CYS A 137 7.68 5.62 14.77
N LEU A 138 8.63 6.08 13.94
CA LEU A 138 10.03 6.34 14.33
C LEU A 138 10.27 7.80 14.77
N SER A 139 9.24 8.65 14.72
CA SER A 139 9.33 10.03 15.23
C SER A 139 9.60 10.06 16.74
N LYS A 140 10.40 11.03 17.16
CA LYS A 140 10.57 11.35 18.59
C LYS A 140 9.31 11.96 19.21
N ASN A 141 8.51 12.66 18.39
CA ASN A 141 7.22 13.21 18.80
C ASN A 141 6.17 12.07 18.83
N LYS A 142 5.57 11.84 19.98
CA LYS A 142 4.58 10.77 20.20
C LYS A 142 3.13 11.24 20.09
N ALA A 143 2.88 12.51 19.72
CA ALA A 143 1.53 12.96 19.37
C ALA A 143 1.02 12.22 18.11
N GLY A 144 -0.29 12.18 17.94
CA GLY A 144 -0.92 11.59 16.76
C GLY A 144 -1.01 12.57 15.58
N LEU A 145 -2.20 12.67 14.99
CA LEU A 145 -2.47 13.58 13.88
C LEU A 145 -2.52 15.04 14.36
N THR A 146 -2.07 15.93 13.49
CA THR A 146 -2.32 17.37 13.65
C THR A 146 -3.76 17.72 13.28
N GLY A 147 -4.17 18.98 13.52
CA GLY A 147 -5.47 19.47 13.02
C GLY A 147 -5.57 19.37 11.49
N ALA A 148 -4.48 19.65 10.76
CA ALA A 148 -4.40 19.45 9.31
C ALA A 148 -4.51 17.97 8.91
N GLY A 149 -3.88 17.08 9.68
CA GLY A 149 -4.00 15.63 9.47
C GLY A 149 -5.43 15.12 9.62
N LYS A 150 -6.11 15.49 10.69
CA LYS A 150 -7.54 15.12 10.91
C LYS A 150 -8.44 15.70 9.81
N GLN A 151 -8.15 16.89 9.32
CA GLN A 151 -8.86 17.46 8.18
C GLN A 151 -8.56 16.71 6.87
N ALA A 152 -7.29 16.36 6.62
CA ALA A 152 -6.91 15.58 5.44
C ALA A 152 -7.62 14.23 5.39
N VAL A 153 -7.69 13.49 6.53
CA VAL A 153 -8.41 12.21 6.60
C VAL A 153 -9.90 12.38 6.24
N ARG A 154 -10.57 13.40 6.76
CA ARG A 154 -11.97 13.69 6.38
C ARG A 154 -12.12 14.04 4.90
N MET A 155 -11.15 14.75 4.33
CA MET A 155 -11.16 15.05 2.90
C MET A 155 -10.88 13.80 2.05
N MET A 156 -10.01 12.88 2.51
CA MET A 156 -9.83 11.58 1.85
C MET A 156 -11.16 10.83 1.75
N GLU A 157 -11.92 10.75 2.84
CA GLU A 157 -13.27 10.17 2.85
C GLU A 157 -14.18 10.84 1.81
N GLN A 158 -14.20 12.18 1.78
CA GLN A 158 -15.03 12.97 0.85
C GLN A 158 -14.67 12.76 -0.62
N TYR A 159 -13.38 12.61 -0.93
CA TYR A 159 -12.88 12.55 -2.30
C TYR A 159 -12.52 11.14 -2.79
N GLY A 160 -12.82 10.09 -2.02
CA GLY A 160 -12.60 8.71 -2.40
C GLY A 160 -11.11 8.35 -2.51
N ILE A 161 -10.32 8.78 -1.52
CA ILE A 161 -8.95 8.33 -1.30
C ILE A 161 -8.92 7.51 -0.01
N VAL A 162 -8.35 6.32 -0.05
CA VAL A 162 -8.19 5.42 1.10
C VAL A 162 -7.10 5.96 2.01
N PRO A 163 -7.37 6.24 3.30
CA PRO A 163 -6.32 6.51 4.26
C PRO A 163 -5.49 5.23 4.51
N ASP A 164 -4.16 5.36 4.43
CA ASP A 164 -3.23 4.30 4.77
C ASP A 164 -2.46 4.67 6.03
N VAL A 165 -2.51 3.78 7.03
CA VAL A 165 -1.88 3.96 8.34
C VAL A 165 -0.52 3.29 8.45
N SER A 166 0.00 2.67 7.40
CA SER A 166 1.39 2.23 7.36
C SER A 166 2.31 3.40 7.72
N HIS A 167 3.37 3.15 8.46
CA HIS A 167 4.28 4.15 9.04
C HIS A 167 3.74 5.04 10.16
N LEU A 168 2.43 5.17 10.33
CA LEU A 168 1.85 6.05 11.35
C LEU A 168 2.13 5.52 12.76
N ASN A 169 2.34 6.39 13.73
CA ASN A 169 2.48 5.97 15.12
C ASN A 169 1.12 5.50 15.70
N GLU A 170 1.18 4.82 16.85
CA GLU A 170 0.00 4.24 17.48
C GLU A 170 -1.09 5.29 17.80
N VAL A 171 -0.72 6.46 18.30
CA VAL A 171 -1.69 7.53 18.60
C VAL A 171 -2.36 8.03 17.33
N GLY A 172 -1.57 8.22 16.25
CA GLY A 172 -2.09 8.62 14.95
C GLY A 172 -3.03 7.58 14.34
N PHE A 173 -2.77 6.29 14.54
CA PHE A 173 -3.69 5.23 14.12
C PHE A 173 -5.09 5.43 14.73
N TRP A 174 -5.16 5.66 16.04
CA TRP A 174 -6.45 5.87 16.72
C TRP A 174 -7.09 7.20 16.32
N ASP A 175 -6.30 8.24 16.06
CA ASP A 175 -6.81 9.51 15.51
C ASP A 175 -7.44 9.34 14.12
N VAL A 176 -6.87 8.47 13.24
CA VAL A 176 -7.49 8.12 11.94
C VAL A 176 -8.81 7.39 12.18
N ALA A 177 -8.80 6.42 13.08
CA ALA A 177 -10.01 5.65 13.42
C ALA A 177 -11.15 6.53 13.95
N GLU A 178 -10.84 7.64 14.61
CA GLU A 178 -11.84 8.63 15.05
C GLU A 178 -12.25 9.61 13.93
N ALA A 179 -11.33 9.92 13.01
CA ALA A 179 -11.54 10.95 12.00
C ALA A 179 -12.34 10.48 10.77
N THR A 180 -12.39 9.16 10.50
CA THR A 180 -13.15 8.58 9.39
C THR A 180 -14.16 7.53 9.85
N THR A 181 -15.28 7.44 9.15
CA THR A 181 -16.27 6.36 9.31
C THR A 181 -16.09 5.25 8.27
N LEU A 182 -15.33 5.51 7.19
CA LEU A 182 -15.06 4.54 6.14
C LEU A 182 -13.92 3.59 6.51
N PRO A 183 -13.83 2.45 5.85
CA PRO A 183 -12.68 1.56 5.96
C PRO A 183 -11.38 2.26 5.56
N PHE A 184 -10.29 1.93 6.24
CA PHE A 184 -8.93 2.37 5.92
C PHE A 184 -7.98 1.18 5.95
N ILE A 185 -6.75 1.34 5.51
CA ILE A 185 -5.83 0.21 5.32
C ILE A 185 -4.50 0.42 6.04
N ALA A 186 -3.79 -0.68 6.26
CA ALA A 186 -2.35 -0.71 6.47
C ALA A 186 -1.73 -1.42 5.25
N SER A 187 -1.29 -0.67 4.27
CA SER A 187 -0.90 -1.20 2.95
C SER A 187 0.27 -2.17 3.01
N HIS A 188 1.22 -2.00 3.98
CA HIS A 188 2.41 -2.83 4.14
C HIS A 188 2.83 -2.90 5.62
N SER A 189 2.21 -3.82 6.37
CA SER A 189 2.43 -4.00 7.82
C SER A 189 2.24 -5.46 8.24
N VAL A 190 2.94 -5.84 9.31
CA VAL A 190 2.84 -7.17 9.91
C VAL A 190 2.56 -7.08 11.42
N SER A 191 2.49 -8.20 12.14
CA SER A 191 2.06 -8.25 13.52
C SER A 191 3.18 -7.92 14.51
N MET A 192 2.90 -7.04 15.47
CA MET A 192 3.77 -6.75 16.61
C MET A 192 3.89 -7.94 17.56
N SER A 193 2.89 -8.81 17.64
CA SER A 193 2.90 -10.00 18.49
C SER A 193 3.88 -11.06 18.01
N ILE A 194 4.25 -11.05 16.71
CA ILE A 194 5.25 -11.97 16.14
C ILE A 194 6.64 -11.34 16.13
N ALA A 195 6.75 -10.05 15.78
CA ALA A 195 8.00 -9.30 15.79
C ALA A 195 7.77 -7.91 16.37
N ALA A 196 8.44 -7.61 17.48
CA ALA A 196 8.29 -6.34 18.19
C ALA A 196 9.03 -5.22 17.44
N HIS A 197 8.33 -4.57 16.52
CA HIS A 197 8.82 -3.42 15.76
C HIS A 197 7.77 -2.30 15.71
N PRO A 198 8.13 -1.00 15.87
CA PRO A 198 7.16 0.10 15.93
C PRO A 198 6.33 0.30 14.65
N ARG A 199 6.74 -0.28 13.53
CA ARG A 199 5.99 -0.31 12.26
C ARG A 199 4.89 -1.37 12.25
N ASN A 200 4.90 -2.33 13.18
CA ASN A 200 4.00 -3.45 13.19
C ASN A 200 2.71 -3.12 13.94
N LEU A 201 1.61 -3.72 13.51
CA LEU A 201 0.29 -3.53 14.11
C LEU A 201 0.14 -4.35 15.40
N ARG A 202 -0.43 -3.74 16.42
CA ARG A 202 -0.95 -4.45 17.58
C ARG A 202 -2.22 -5.22 17.21
N ASP A 203 -2.54 -6.25 17.97
CA ASP A 203 -3.72 -7.08 17.71
C ASP A 203 -5.02 -6.25 17.76
N GLU A 204 -5.12 -5.27 18.64
CA GLU A 204 -6.28 -4.38 18.73
C GLU A 204 -6.43 -3.49 17.49
N GLN A 205 -5.30 -3.03 16.91
CA GLN A 205 -5.31 -2.25 15.68
C GLN A 205 -5.74 -3.12 14.49
N PHE A 206 -5.21 -4.35 14.42
CA PHE A 206 -5.62 -5.32 13.41
C PHE A 206 -7.12 -5.66 13.52
N CYS A 207 -7.60 -5.95 14.72
CA CYS A 207 -9.01 -6.24 14.95
C CYS A 207 -9.92 -5.07 14.55
N LEU A 208 -9.50 -3.83 14.82
CA LEU A 208 -10.26 -2.67 14.38
C LEU A 208 -10.33 -2.56 12.85
N LEU A 209 -9.19 -2.76 12.15
CA LEU A 209 -9.18 -2.80 10.68
C LEU A 209 -10.12 -3.88 10.15
N ARG A 210 -10.09 -5.08 10.72
CA ARG A 210 -10.99 -6.18 10.38
C ARG A 210 -12.46 -5.79 10.57
N ASP A 211 -12.81 -5.28 11.73
CA ASP A 211 -14.18 -4.96 12.11
C ASP A 211 -14.77 -3.81 11.28
N ARG A 212 -13.90 -2.95 10.73
CA ARG A 212 -14.28 -1.89 9.79
C ARG A 212 -14.25 -2.32 8.32
N GLY A 213 -13.84 -3.55 8.02
CA GLY A 213 -13.71 -4.04 6.64
C GLY A 213 -12.55 -3.39 5.88
N GLY A 214 -11.49 -2.99 6.61
CA GLY A 214 -10.23 -2.50 6.03
C GLY A 214 -9.39 -3.61 5.42
N LEU A 215 -8.13 -3.30 5.08
CA LEU A 215 -7.15 -4.28 4.60
C LEU A 215 -5.83 -4.14 5.36
N VAL A 216 -5.10 -5.26 5.44
CA VAL A 216 -3.71 -5.30 5.91
C VAL A 216 -2.86 -6.03 4.88
N GLY A 217 -1.90 -5.33 4.27
CA GLY A 217 -0.92 -5.89 3.35
C GLY A 217 0.30 -6.42 4.11
N LEU A 218 0.68 -7.65 3.84
CA LEU A 218 1.89 -8.26 4.41
C LEU A 218 3.12 -7.73 3.69
N THR A 219 4.05 -7.11 4.44
CA THR A 219 5.32 -6.62 3.91
C THR A 219 6.41 -7.70 3.92
N LEU A 220 7.40 -7.54 3.04
CA LEU A 220 8.63 -8.33 3.01
C LEU A 220 9.81 -7.63 3.70
N CYS A 221 9.60 -6.46 4.29
CA CYS A 221 10.64 -5.67 4.95
C CYS A 221 11.25 -6.44 6.14
N ALA A 222 12.57 -6.61 6.11
CA ALA A 222 13.33 -7.38 7.10
C ALA A 222 13.11 -6.90 8.53
N ASP A 223 13.17 -5.58 8.75
CA ASP A 223 13.03 -4.97 10.08
C ASP A 223 11.68 -5.26 10.71
N GLN A 224 10.64 -5.34 9.90
CA GLN A 224 9.27 -5.60 10.35
C GLN A 224 9.02 -7.09 10.57
N LEU A 225 9.57 -7.95 9.72
CA LEU A 225 9.42 -9.40 9.85
C LEU A 225 10.13 -9.96 11.08
N GLY A 226 11.25 -9.33 11.51
CA GLY A 226 12.16 -9.86 12.54
C GLY A 226 13.15 -10.88 11.99
N GLU A 227 12.72 -11.78 11.10
CA GLU A 227 13.56 -12.65 10.30
C GLU A 227 13.05 -12.65 8.85
N GLN A 228 13.93 -12.36 7.91
CA GLN A 228 13.55 -12.27 6.50
C GLN A 228 13.48 -13.68 5.87
N SER A 229 12.40 -14.40 6.22
CA SER A 229 12.11 -15.74 5.74
C SER A 229 10.60 -15.92 5.46
N PHE A 230 10.24 -16.80 4.51
CA PHE A 230 8.83 -17.14 4.28
C PHE A 230 8.21 -17.86 5.47
N GLU A 231 9.01 -18.52 6.31
CA GLU A 231 8.53 -19.09 7.57
C GLU A 231 8.07 -17.99 8.52
N CYS A 232 8.85 -16.92 8.68
CA CYS A 232 8.47 -15.81 9.54
C CYS A 232 7.25 -15.05 8.97
N LEU A 233 7.21 -14.80 7.66
CA LEU A 233 6.04 -14.23 7.00
C LEU A 233 4.78 -15.07 7.22
N TYR A 234 4.89 -16.41 7.12
CA TYR A 234 3.79 -17.32 7.39
C TYR A 234 3.32 -17.26 8.86
N ARG A 235 4.23 -17.08 9.82
CA ARG A 235 3.85 -16.88 11.23
C ARG A 235 3.01 -15.63 11.43
N HIS A 236 3.37 -14.50 10.78
CA HIS A 236 2.57 -13.29 10.78
C HIS A 236 1.18 -13.50 10.15
N LEU A 237 1.14 -14.16 8.99
CA LEU A 237 -0.10 -14.49 8.29
C LEU A 237 -1.01 -15.37 9.15
N ASN A 238 -0.46 -16.45 9.74
CA ASN A 238 -1.22 -17.36 10.57
C ASN A 238 -1.79 -16.67 11.82
N HIS A 239 -1.00 -15.80 12.46
CA HIS A 239 -1.46 -15.01 13.59
C HIS A 239 -2.65 -14.11 13.21
N TYR A 240 -2.59 -13.45 12.05
CA TYR A 240 -3.70 -12.66 11.56
C TYR A 240 -4.95 -13.50 11.22
N TRP A 241 -4.77 -14.71 10.73
CA TRP A 241 -5.87 -15.64 10.53
C TRP A 241 -6.49 -16.10 11.86
N GLU A 242 -5.68 -16.38 12.88
CA GLU A 242 -6.16 -16.69 14.22
C GLU A 242 -6.98 -15.54 14.84
N LEU A 243 -6.71 -14.30 14.43
CA LEU A 243 -7.50 -13.12 14.77
C LEU A 243 -8.72 -12.89 13.85
N GLY A 244 -9.07 -13.84 12.98
CA GLY A 244 -10.21 -13.75 12.05
C GLY A 244 -9.96 -12.87 10.84
N GLY A 245 -8.72 -12.80 10.36
CA GLY A 245 -8.29 -11.93 9.27
C GLY A 245 -8.38 -12.51 7.86
N GLU A 246 -9.05 -13.64 7.67
CA GLU A 246 -9.09 -14.38 6.40
C GLU A 246 -9.61 -13.57 5.21
N GLU A 247 -10.40 -12.53 5.50
CA GLU A 247 -11.02 -11.70 4.48
C GLU A 247 -10.36 -10.33 4.31
N ILE A 248 -9.36 -9.98 5.14
CA ILE A 248 -8.75 -8.64 5.11
C ILE A 248 -7.24 -8.65 4.95
N VAL A 249 -6.59 -9.81 5.05
CA VAL A 249 -5.14 -9.89 4.81
C VAL A 249 -4.87 -10.04 3.32
N ALA A 250 -3.99 -9.20 2.80
CA ALA A 250 -3.55 -9.17 1.41
C ALA A 250 -2.01 -9.10 1.34
N LEU A 251 -1.45 -8.95 0.16
CA LEU A 251 -0.03 -8.65 -0.04
C LEU A 251 0.19 -7.14 -0.08
N GLY A 252 1.32 -6.69 0.47
CA GLY A 252 1.83 -5.33 0.39
C GLY A 252 3.34 -5.42 0.51
N CYS A 253 3.96 -6.07 -0.51
CA CYS A 253 5.32 -6.60 -0.42
C CYS A 253 6.41 -5.53 -0.30
N ASP A 254 6.08 -4.28 -0.61
CA ASP A 254 7.00 -3.15 -0.52
C ASP A 254 8.21 -3.34 -1.48
N LEU A 255 7.92 -3.88 -2.70
CA LEU A 255 8.94 -4.04 -3.72
C LEU A 255 9.50 -2.69 -4.13
N ASP A 256 10.80 -2.62 -4.29
CA ASP A 256 11.58 -1.41 -4.59
C ASP A 256 11.67 -0.40 -3.43
N GLY A 257 10.88 -0.55 -2.34
CA GLY A 257 10.97 0.26 -1.11
C GLY A 257 11.80 -0.39 -0.01
N THR A 258 12.05 -1.70 -0.09
CA THR A 258 12.85 -2.44 0.89
C THR A 258 13.93 -3.30 0.23
N GLU A 259 15.01 -3.56 0.97
CA GLU A 259 16.03 -4.51 0.52
C GLU A 259 15.56 -5.94 0.70
N LEU A 260 15.68 -6.74 -0.36
CA LEU A 260 15.30 -8.15 -0.36
C LEU A 260 16.53 -9.05 -0.55
N PRO A 261 16.58 -10.21 0.12
CA PRO A 261 17.63 -11.20 -0.10
C PRO A 261 17.59 -11.68 -1.56
N SER A 262 18.71 -12.17 -2.06
CA SER A 262 18.88 -12.55 -3.47
C SER A 262 17.81 -13.53 -3.97
N GLU A 263 17.40 -14.46 -3.12
CA GLU A 263 16.34 -15.44 -3.38
C GLU A 263 14.93 -14.84 -3.43
N TRP A 264 14.72 -13.61 -2.94
CA TRP A 264 13.44 -12.90 -2.98
C TRP A 264 13.41 -11.79 -4.02
N GLN A 265 14.53 -11.50 -4.66
CA GLN A 265 14.61 -10.42 -5.62
C GLN A 265 13.65 -10.60 -6.81
N GLY A 266 13.11 -9.46 -7.23
CA GLY A 266 12.23 -9.34 -8.39
C GLY A 266 10.83 -9.89 -8.17
N ILE A 267 9.98 -9.59 -9.13
CA ILE A 267 8.54 -9.90 -9.11
C ILE A 267 8.21 -11.39 -8.95
N GLY A 268 9.18 -12.29 -9.25
CA GLY A 268 9.03 -13.74 -9.03
C GLY A 268 8.94 -14.16 -7.56
N VAL A 269 9.08 -13.25 -6.60
CA VAL A 269 8.88 -13.55 -5.18
C VAL A 269 7.46 -14.06 -4.90
N TYR A 270 6.48 -13.60 -5.65
CA TYR A 270 5.08 -14.01 -5.47
C TYR A 270 4.87 -15.50 -5.77
N GLU A 271 5.48 -16.03 -6.85
CA GLU A 271 5.38 -17.47 -7.15
C GLU A 271 6.07 -18.29 -6.06
N ARG A 272 7.27 -17.88 -5.62
CA ARG A 272 8.01 -18.57 -4.55
C ARG A 272 7.24 -18.57 -3.23
N LEU A 273 6.58 -17.47 -2.89
CA LEU A 273 5.71 -17.41 -1.71
C LEU A 273 4.49 -18.33 -1.86
N ALA A 274 3.83 -18.33 -3.02
CA ALA A 274 2.68 -19.22 -3.26
C ALA A 274 3.08 -20.69 -3.16
N GLU A 275 4.22 -21.09 -3.75
CA GLU A 275 4.75 -22.45 -3.63
C GLU A 275 5.09 -22.82 -2.17
N TYR A 276 5.68 -21.88 -1.43
CA TYR A 276 5.97 -22.09 -0.01
C TYR A 276 4.68 -22.33 0.79
N LEU A 277 3.66 -21.49 0.60
CA LEU A 277 2.37 -21.64 1.29
C LEU A 277 1.67 -22.97 0.93
N GLN A 278 1.72 -23.39 -0.33
CA GLN A 278 1.20 -24.70 -0.77
C GLN A 278 1.91 -25.86 -0.06
N LYS A 279 3.24 -25.81 0.05
CA LYS A 279 4.04 -26.82 0.78
C LYS A 279 3.72 -26.85 2.28
N ARG A 280 3.25 -25.73 2.84
CA ARG A 280 2.76 -25.63 4.24
C ARG A 280 1.31 -26.10 4.39
N GLY A 281 0.66 -26.53 3.32
CA GLY A 281 -0.72 -27.05 3.33
C GLY A 281 -1.80 -25.96 3.22
N VAL A 282 -1.42 -24.71 2.90
CA VAL A 282 -2.40 -23.63 2.64
C VAL A 282 -3.12 -23.95 1.32
N THR A 283 -4.45 -23.97 1.35
CA THR A 283 -5.25 -24.33 0.17
C THR A 283 -5.18 -23.24 -0.91
N ALA A 284 -5.43 -23.65 -2.17
CA ALA A 284 -5.45 -22.71 -3.30
C ALA A 284 -6.44 -21.56 -3.08
N THR A 285 -7.59 -21.81 -2.44
CA THR A 285 -8.60 -20.79 -2.12
C THR A 285 -8.04 -19.72 -1.16
N TRP A 286 -7.30 -20.15 -0.13
CA TRP A 286 -6.71 -19.22 0.83
C TRP A 286 -5.55 -18.42 0.22
N ILE A 287 -4.75 -19.05 -0.64
CA ILE A 287 -3.71 -18.37 -1.40
C ILE A 287 -4.35 -17.32 -2.33
N ASP A 288 -5.41 -17.68 -3.05
CA ASP A 288 -6.08 -16.74 -3.94
C ASP A 288 -6.74 -15.57 -3.19
N ARG A 289 -7.30 -15.79 -1.99
CA ARG A 289 -7.78 -14.70 -1.12
C ARG A 289 -6.66 -13.74 -0.75
N LEU A 290 -5.53 -14.26 -0.29
CA LEU A 290 -4.35 -13.46 0.11
C LEU A 290 -3.76 -12.68 -1.07
N PHE A 291 -3.65 -13.33 -2.23
CA PHE A 291 -2.95 -12.78 -3.38
C PHE A 291 -3.82 -11.86 -4.24
N PHE A 292 -5.15 -11.97 -4.15
CA PHE A 292 -6.02 -11.22 -5.04
C PHE A 292 -7.37 -10.85 -4.41
N GLU A 293 -8.17 -11.82 -3.96
CA GLU A 293 -9.60 -11.65 -3.73
C GLU A 293 -9.91 -10.62 -2.64
N ASN A 294 -9.15 -10.60 -1.54
CA ASN A 294 -9.39 -9.67 -0.43
C ASN A 294 -9.19 -8.20 -0.87
N ALA A 295 -8.10 -7.92 -1.57
CA ALA A 295 -7.83 -6.58 -2.10
C ALA A 295 -8.83 -6.20 -3.21
N HIS A 296 -9.12 -7.11 -4.13
CA HIS A 296 -10.13 -6.92 -5.18
C HIS A 296 -11.49 -6.52 -4.58
N ARG A 297 -12.00 -7.30 -3.63
CA ARG A 297 -13.29 -7.03 -2.98
C ARG A 297 -13.31 -5.69 -2.27
N PHE A 298 -12.22 -5.29 -1.62
CA PHE A 298 -12.10 -3.99 -0.98
C PHE A 298 -12.19 -2.86 -2.00
N PHE A 299 -11.38 -2.88 -3.05
CA PHE A 299 -11.37 -1.81 -4.06
C PHE A 299 -12.68 -1.74 -4.86
N MET A 300 -13.33 -2.89 -5.12
CA MET A 300 -14.66 -2.91 -5.72
C MET A 300 -15.74 -2.22 -4.86
N LYS A 301 -15.64 -2.31 -3.53
CA LYS A 301 -16.55 -1.61 -2.62
C LYS A 301 -16.20 -0.13 -2.45
N PHE A 302 -14.93 0.20 -2.54
CA PHE A 302 -14.41 1.54 -2.28
C PHE A 302 -14.55 2.48 -3.48
N LEU A 303 -14.36 1.97 -4.69
CA LEU A 303 -14.51 2.77 -5.90
C LEU A 303 -15.97 3.20 -6.11
N PRO A 304 -16.22 4.43 -6.61
CA PRO A 304 -17.57 4.83 -6.99
C PRO A 304 -18.10 3.99 -8.16
N GLN A 305 -19.43 3.90 -8.25
CA GLN A 305 -20.12 3.18 -9.32
C GLN A 305 -19.83 3.76 -10.70
#